data_144815ba2a820455be5b895c29ff9308
#
_entry.id   144815ba2a820455be5b895c29ff9308
#
_cell.length_a   1.000
_cell.length_b   1.000
_cell.length_c   1.000
_cell.angle_alpha   90.00
_cell.angle_beta   90.00
_cell.angle_gamma   90.00
#
_symmetry.space_group_name_H-M   'P 1'
#
loop_
_entity.id
_entity.type
_entity.pdbx_description
1 polymer ?
#
loop_
_entity_poly.entity_id
_entity_poly.type
_entity_poly.pdbx_seq_one_letter_code
_entity_poly.pdbx_strand_id
1 'polypeptide(L)'
;MKKTLSAGLVLSVMIPAAFLLLSIYEGAGRGIPRMNASPSAYASAETASGISPESSQTDSGEKEQDVEVEVPPDRQRLMGIKTVAAAVIPLKKTVRTVGRVEIDETRLTTVNIKLDGWVEKLYADYTGKYVEKGTPLAEIYSPELLSVQLEYLNFLKWRPSLGIRSQRNMEFSLGDRTGIVGRITMYDIDPLVDVIKQKLSLWEIPEKQIKEIETSNKPIKTLTVRSPVSGYVFQKPVFNGTRVAPGDKIFDIVDLSAVWVLADIYEYEIPFVKAGQNAKITLSYYPSKEFPAKVDFVYPSLSGQTRTAKVRFVISNPDLLLKPQMFADVEMDLDLGERLAIPESAILDTGKRRIVYVDAGDGFFSARQVRIGDRADSMVEVVSGLKPGEKIASSAVFLIDSEAKLRGVVQ
;
A
#
# COMPACT_ATOMS: atom_id res chain seq x y z
N MET A 1 -52.49 47.64 17.86
CA MET A 1 -53.50 46.74 18.46
C MET A 1 -52.87 45.42 18.78
N LYS A 2 -52.70 45.18 20.06
CA LYS A 2 -53.06 44.02 20.87
C LYS A 2 -52.44 42.69 20.39
N LYS A 3 -51.46 42.19 21.17
CA LYS A 3 -51.54 41.14 22.22
C LYS A 3 -51.63 39.74 21.59
N THR A 4 -50.90 38.73 21.99
CA THR A 4 -50.60 38.09 23.29
C THR A 4 -49.47 37.06 23.11
N LEU A 5 -48.43 37.01 23.88
CA LEU A 5 -48.07 36.12 24.99
C LEU A 5 -48.65 34.67 25.01
N SER A 6 -47.72 33.69 25.05
CA SER A 6 -47.78 32.43 25.82
C SER A 6 -46.40 31.76 25.64
N ALA A 7 -45.53 31.58 26.51
CA ALA A 7 -45.28 31.01 27.83
C ALA A 7 -45.44 29.46 27.89
N GLY A 8 -44.32 28.82 28.25
CA GLY A 8 -44.24 27.49 28.86
C GLY A 8 -43.67 26.43 27.92
N LEU A 9 -42.71 25.61 28.24
CA LEU A 9 -42.44 24.92 29.49
C LEU A 9 -41.01 24.37 29.42
N VAL A 10 -40.28 24.55 30.51
CA VAL A 10 -39.02 23.96 30.86
C VAL A 10 -39.24 22.48 31.17
N LEU A 11 -38.44 21.59 30.61
CA LEU A 11 -38.23 20.26 31.18
C LEU A 11 -36.74 19.96 31.24
N SER A 12 -36.22 20.12 32.44
CA SER A 12 -34.93 19.67 32.94
C SER A 12 -35.00 18.15 33.13
N VAL A 13 -34.02 17.42 32.58
CA VAL A 13 -33.73 16.06 33.01
C VAL A 13 -32.25 16.00 33.37
N MET A 14 -32.04 15.79 34.65
CA MET A 14 -30.73 15.57 35.31
C MET A 14 -30.06 14.28 34.89
N ILE A 15 -28.78 14.39 34.76
CA ILE A 15 -27.81 13.30 34.69
C ILE A 15 -27.36 12.96 36.11
N PRO A 16 -27.23 11.71 36.52
CA PRO A 16 -26.47 11.38 37.68
C PRO A 16 -25.02 11.03 37.34
N ALA A 17 -24.14 11.68 38.02
CA ALA A 17 -22.74 11.34 38.18
C ALA A 17 -22.61 10.13 39.12
N ALA A 18 -21.72 9.22 38.80
CA ALA A 18 -21.10 8.26 39.72
C ALA A 18 -19.60 8.28 39.39
N PHE A 19 -18.77 8.88 40.14
CA PHE A 19 -18.18 8.60 41.43
C PHE A 19 -17.58 7.20 41.55
N LEU A 20 -16.29 7.23 41.72
CA LEU A 20 -15.38 6.67 42.74
C LEU A 20 -14.40 5.68 42.11
N LEU A 21 -13.17 5.55 42.54
CA LEU A 21 -12.40 5.91 43.72
C LEU A 21 -10.91 5.87 43.41
N LEU A 22 -10.21 6.78 43.95
CA LEU A 22 -8.80 6.79 44.27
C LEU A 22 -8.43 5.58 45.14
N SER A 23 -7.31 4.91 44.87
CA SER A 23 -6.58 4.21 45.91
C SER A 23 -5.08 4.37 45.67
N ILE A 24 -4.50 5.15 46.53
CA ILE A 24 -3.09 5.33 46.84
C ILE A 24 -2.60 4.04 47.50
N TYR A 25 -1.48 3.48 47.04
CA TYR A 25 -0.64 2.66 47.90
C TYR A 25 0.83 2.94 47.58
N GLU A 26 1.46 3.67 48.49
CA GLU A 26 2.91 3.69 48.71
C GLU A 26 3.34 2.42 49.41
N GLY A 27 4.54 1.96 49.10
CA GLY A 27 5.21 1.05 50.04
C GLY A 27 6.26 0.13 49.46
N ALA A 28 7.50 0.60 49.53
CA ALA A 28 8.72 -0.15 49.88
C ALA A 28 9.12 -1.46 49.14
N GLY A 29 10.18 -1.34 48.44
CA GLY A 29 11.40 -2.07 48.32
C GLY A 29 11.50 -3.52 48.81
N ARG A 30 12.01 -4.35 47.92
CA ARG A 30 13.05 -5.36 48.19
C ARG A 30 13.29 -6.26 46.96
N GLY A 31 14.53 -6.27 46.51
CA GLY A 31 15.27 -7.53 46.41
C GLY A 31 15.12 -8.32 45.12
N ILE A 32 16.05 -8.15 44.21
CA ILE A 32 16.41 -9.08 43.14
C ILE A 32 16.86 -10.41 43.75
N PRO A 33 16.60 -11.56 43.10
CA PRO A 33 17.75 -12.34 42.67
C PRO A 33 17.70 -12.76 41.20
N ARG A 34 18.82 -12.52 40.56
CA ARG A 34 19.24 -13.20 39.34
C ARG A 34 19.36 -14.71 39.63
N MET A 35 18.80 -15.53 38.75
CA MET A 35 19.23 -16.91 38.61
C MET A 35 19.68 -17.18 37.20
N ASN A 36 20.99 -17.29 37.06
CA ASN A 36 21.67 -18.00 35.98
C ASN A 36 21.41 -19.50 36.13
N ALA A 37 21.10 -20.16 35.02
CA ALA A 37 21.35 -21.59 34.92
C ALA A 37 21.70 -21.92 33.46
N SER A 38 22.94 -22.24 33.26
CA SER A 38 23.51 -22.85 32.05
C SER A 38 23.27 -24.38 32.04
N PRO A 39 23.59 -25.04 30.92
CA PRO A 39 22.99 -26.32 30.52
C PRO A 39 23.70 -27.52 31.14
N SER A 40 22.97 -28.61 31.36
CA SER A 40 23.56 -29.88 31.69
C SER A 40 23.07 -30.96 30.74
N ALA A 41 24.02 -31.57 30.10
CA ALA A 41 23.93 -32.81 29.37
C ALA A 41 23.64 -33.96 30.34
N TYR A 42 22.78 -34.92 29.95
CA TYR A 42 22.84 -36.27 30.44
C TYR A 42 22.70 -37.28 29.30
N ALA A 43 23.70 -38.13 29.25
CA ALA A 43 23.81 -39.26 28.37
C ALA A 43 23.13 -40.49 28.99
N SER A 44 22.67 -41.37 28.12
CA SER A 44 22.65 -42.83 28.15
C SER A 44 22.14 -43.58 29.36
N ALA A 45 21.10 -44.40 29.13
CA ALA A 45 21.06 -45.80 29.63
C ALA A 45 20.14 -46.64 28.74
N GLU A 46 20.74 -47.65 28.11
CA GLU A 46 20.10 -48.80 27.48
C GLU A 46 19.28 -49.59 28.50
N THR A 47 18.14 -50.09 28.11
CA THR A 47 17.75 -51.48 28.42
C THR A 47 16.75 -52.00 27.38
N ALA A 48 17.11 -53.13 26.83
CA ALA A 48 16.38 -53.89 25.86
C ALA A 48 15.14 -54.57 26.48
N SER A 49 14.04 -54.64 25.71
CA SER A 49 13.22 -55.83 25.61
C SER A 49 12.39 -55.75 24.34
N GLY A 50 12.59 -56.73 23.51
CA GLY A 50 11.91 -56.88 22.23
C GLY A 50 10.46 -57.26 22.33
N ILE A 51 9.69 -56.74 21.40
CA ILE A 51 8.56 -57.41 20.78
C ILE A 51 8.43 -56.79 19.39
N SER A 52 8.76 -57.56 18.36
CA SER A 52 8.33 -57.31 17.00
C SER A 52 6.85 -57.62 16.87
N PRO A 53 6.13 -56.80 16.13
CA PRO A 53 5.18 -57.35 15.17
C PRO A 53 5.61 -56.96 13.77
N GLU A 54 6.01 -57.96 13.08
CA GLU A 54 5.98 -58.09 11.66
C GLU A 54 4.60 -57.66 11.14
N SER A 55 4.47 -56.50 10.55
CA SER A 55 3.41 -56.17 9.61
C SER A 55 4.05 -55.68 8.36
N SER A 56 4.38 -56.63 7.51
CA SER A 56 4.56 -56.45 6.08
C SER A 56 3.30 -55.79 5.50
N GLN A 57 3.25 -54.45 5.47
CA GLN A 57 2.41 -53.77 4.50
C GLN A 57 3.13 -53.91 3.16
N THR A 58 2.76 -54.96 2.48
CA THR A 58 2.86 -55.03 1.03
C THR A 58 2.21 -53.80 0.47
N ASP A 59 3.04 -52.88 -0.02
CA ASP A 59 2.67 -51.86 -0.99
C ASP A 59 2.26 -52.61 -2.25
N SER A 60 1.01 -53.10 -2.27
CA SER A 60 0.34 -53.54 -3.45
C SER A 60 0.05 -52.30 -4.26
N GLY A 61 1.04 -51.86 -5.08
CA GLY A 61 0.76 -51.03 -6.22
C GLY A 61 -0.33 -51.70 -7.01
N GLU A 62 -1.59 -51.34 -6.73
CA GLU A 62 -2.69 -51.59 -7.67
C GLU A 62 -2.26 -50.95 -8.98
N LYS A 63 -1.77 -51.82 -9.88
CA LYS A 63 -1.73 -51.48 -11.30
C LYS A 63 -3.19 -51.21 -11.68
N GLU A 64 -3.54 -49.91 -11.73
CA GLU A 64 -4.77 -49.47 -12.37
C GLU A 64 -4.82 -50.18 -13.74
N GLN A 65 -5.72 -51.15 -13.86
CA GLN A 65 -5.98 -51.80 -15.14
C GLN A 65 -6.59 -50.71 -16.02
N ASP A 66 -5.89 -50.34 -17.10
CA ASP A 66 -6.43 -49.51 -18.17
C ASP A 66 -7.65 -50.24 -18.73
N VAL A 67 -8.81 -49.80 -18.33
CA VAL A 67 -10.06 -50.39 -18.71
C VAL A 67 -10.42 -49.89 -20.10
N GLU A 68 -10.32 -50.76 -21.08
CA GLU A 68 -10.60 -50.43 -22.49
C GLU A 68 -12.08 -50.61 -22.83
N VAL A 69 -12.62 -49.55 -23.47
CA VAL A 69 -14.01 -49.52 -23.97
C VAL A 69 -13.98 -49.53 -25.47
N GLU A 70 -14.57 -50.54 -26.09
CA GLU A 70 -14.75 -50.62 -27.54
C GLU A 70 -15.95 -49.77 -27.98
N VAL A 71 -15.71 -48.78 -28.82
CA VAL A 71 -16.75 -47.97 -29.46
C VAL A 71 -16.57 -48.10 -30.99
N PRO A 72 -17.39 -48.93 -31.67
CA PRO A 72 -17.28 -49.13 -33.10
C PRO A 72 -17.32 -47.82 -33.90
N PRO A 73 -16.62 -47.71 -35.03
CA PRO A 73 -16.50 -46.46 -35.83
C PRO A 73 -17.84 -45.84 -36.22
N ASP A 74 -18.84 -46.66 -36.51
CA ASP A 74 -20.19 -46.18 -36.83
C ASP A 74 -20.85 -45.50 -35.63
N ARG A 75 -20.69 -46.03 -34.43
CA ARG A 75 -21.17 -45.39 -33.19
C ARG A 75 -20.39 -44.13 -32.85
N GLN A 76 -19.07 -44.13 -33.09
CA GLN A 76 -18.26 -42.90 -32.89
C GLN A 76 -18.80 -41.74 -33.72
N ARG A 77 -19.15 -41.98 -34.98
CA ARG A 77 -19.74 -40.99 -35.89
C ARG A 77 -21.10 -40.52 -35.40
N LEU A 78 -21.96 -41.46 -34.98
CA LEU A 78 -23.29 -41.12 -34.42
C LEU A 78 -23.21 -40.31 -33.13
N MET A 79 -22.26 -40.64 -32.26
CA MET A 79 -22.02 -39.94 -31.01
C MET A 79 -21.27 -38.61 -31.19
N GLY A 80 -20.71 -38.35 -32.38
CA GLY A 80 -19.94 -37.14 -32.67
C GLY A 80 -18.62 -37.08 -31.89
N ILE A 81 -17.98 -38.24 -31.63
CA ILE A 81 -16.70 -38.28 -30.90
C ILE A 81 -15.62 -37.64 -31.76
N LYS A 82 -14.95 -36.63 -31.18
CA LYS A 82 -13.77 -35.99 -31.73
C LYS A 82 -12.58 -36.30 -30.85
N THR A 83 -11.44 -36.55 -31.45
CA THR A 83 -10.18 -36.74 -30.71
C THR A 83 -9.26 -35.56 -30.94
N VAL A 84 -8.49 -35.21 -29.92
CA VAL A 84 -7.47 -34.15 -29.91
C VAL A 84 -6.21 -34.72 -29.28
N ALA A 85 -5.04 -34.33 -29.79
CA ALA A 85 -3.78 -34.73 -29.19
C ALA A 85 -3.48 -33.84 -27.97
N ALA A 86 -3.05 -34.46 -26.87
CA ALA A 86 -2.50 -33.73 -25.73
C ALA A 86 -1.20 -33.05 -26.18
N ALA A 87 -1.14 -31.73 -26.11
CA ALA A 87 -0.03 -30.94 -26.62
C ALA A 87 0.62 -30.08 -25.53
N VAL A 88 1.92 -29.90 -25.62
CA VAL A 88 2.63 -28.91 -24.83
C VAL A 88 2.46 -27.55 -25.51
N ILE A 89 1.77 -26.65 -24.85
CA ILE A 89 1.44 -25.34 -25.38
C ILE A 89 1.75 -24.25 -24.32
N PRO A 90 2.06 -23.04 -24.76
CA PRO A 90 2.14 -21.90 -23.82
C PRO A 90 0.75 -21.61 -23.27
N LEU A 91 0.59 -21.85 -21.97
CA LEU A 91 -0.69 -21.69 -21.31
C LEU A 91 -0.78 -20.28 -20.69
N LYS A 92 -1.80 -19.53 -21.06
CA LYS A 92 -2.07 -18.19 -20.52
C LYS A 92 -3.38 -18.21 -19.76
N LYS A 93 -3.34 -17.71 -18.54
CA LYS A 93 -4.52 -17.59 -17.68
C LYS A 93 -4.86 -16.12 -17.49
N THR A 94 -6.07 -15.74 -17.85
CA THR A 94 -6.57 -14.40 -17.57
C THR A 94 -7.08 -14.33 -16.14
N VAL A 95 -6.45 -13.49 -15.33
CA VAL A 95 -6.87 -13.21 -13.95
C VAL A 95 -7.64 -11.92 -13.91
N ARG A 96 -8.80 -11.96 -13.26
CA ARG A 96 -9.65 -10.80 -12.97
C ARG A 96 -9.69 -10.57 -11.49
N THR A 97 -9.35 -9.37 -11.09
CA THR A 97 -9.34 -8.98 -9.68
C THR A 97 -9.81 -7.54 -9.51
N VAL A 98 -10.16 -7.19 -8.27
CA VAL A 98 -10.54 -5.82 -7.91
C VAL A 98 -9.33 -5.08 -7.38
N GLY A 99 -9.15 -3.88 -7.87
CA GLY A 99 -8.17 -2.92 -7.38
C GLY A 99 -8.84 -1.66 -6.84
N ARG A 100 -8.04 -0.85 -6.16
CA ARG A 100 -8.44 0.47 -5.67
C ARG A 100 -7.50 1.52 -6.22
N VAL A 101 -8.06 2.64 -6.67
CA VAL A 101 -7.28 3.81 -7.06
C VAL A 101 -6.75 4.48 -5.80
N GLU A 102 -5.44 4.64 -5.72
CA GLU A 102 -4.74 5.31 -4.63
C GLU A 102 -3.91 6.47 -5.17
N ILE A 103 -3.54 7.39 -4.31
CA ILE A 103 -2.62 8.46 -4.67
C ILE A 103 -1.24 7.89 -4.98
N ASP A 104 -0.54 8.52 -5.90
CA ASP A 104 0.89 8.27 -6.07
C ASP A 104 1.64 8.93 -4.92
N GLU A 105 2.13 8.12 -3.97
CA GLU A 105 2.84 8.59 -2.79
C GLU A 105 4.11 9.38 -3.14
N THR A 106 4.71 9.12 -4.30
CA THR A 106 5.90 9.86 -4.77
C THR A 106 5.56 11.28 -5.20
N ARG A 107 4.28 11.57 -5.45
CA ARG A 107 3.75 12.88 -5.84
C ARG A 107 3.00 13.59 -4.71
N LEU A 108 3.06 13.03 -3.51
CA LEU A 108 2.54 13.65 -2.31
C LEU A 108 3.61 14.54 -1.69
N THR A 109 3.27 15.79 -1.45
CA THR A 109 4.14 16.76 -0.78
C THR A 109 3.47 17.26 0.49
N THR A 110 4.15 17.07 1.62
CA THR A 110 3.70 17.57 2.92
C THR A 110 4.32 18.92 3.18
N VAL A 111 3.49 19.89 3.55
CA VAL A 111 3.90 21.24 3.97
C VAL A 111 3.84 21.31 5.47
N ASN A 112 5.01 21.43 6.10
CA ASN A 112 5.17 21.53 7.55
C ASN A 112 5.57 22.95 7.92
N ILE A 113 5.26 23.36 9.17
CA ILE A 113 5.76 24.59 9.76
C ILE A 113 7.09 24.36 10.47
N LYS A 114 7.98 25.38 10.45
CA LYS A 114 9.31 25.31 11.10
C LYS A 114 9.44 26.21 12.32
N LEU A 115 8.37 26.90 12.68
CA LEU A 115 8.33 27.84 13.81
C LEU A 115 7.04 27.68 14.62
N ASP A 116 7.06 28.08 15.87
CA ASP A 116 5.87 28.12 16.72
C ASP A 116 5.01 29.33 16.39
N GLY A 117 3.70 29.15 16.33
CA GLY A 117 2.80 30.26 16.01
C GLY A 117 1.32 29.87 15.97
N TRP A 118 0.52 30.76 15.44
CA TRP A 118 -0.92 30.58 15.25
C TRP A 118 -1.32 30.85 13.80
N VAL A 119 -2.16 30.02 13.25
CA VAL A 119 -2.77 30.23 11.94
C VAL A 119 -3.71 31.42 12.02
N GLU A 120 -3.32 32.54 11.43
CA GLU A 120 -4.14 33.76 11.41
C GLU A 120 -5.14 33.73 10.26
N LYS A 121 -4.72 33.19 9.09
CA LYS A 121 -5.56 33.12 7.90
C LYS A 121 -5.22 31.89 7.07
N LEU A 122 -6.23 31.25 6.53
CA LEU A 122 -6.13 30.18 5.53
C LEU A 122 -6.62 30.67 4.18
N TYR A 123 -5.78 30.51 3.14
CA TYR A 123 -6.13 30.76 1.74
C TYR A 123 -6.61 29.47 1.07
N ALA A 124 -5.99 28.33 1.43
CA ALA A 124 -6.46 27.02 1.06
C ALA A 124 -7.31 26.45 2.20
N ASP A 125 -8.56 26.84 2.25
CA ASP A 125 -9.49 26.69 3.37
C ASP A 125 -10.27 25.37 3.34
N TYR A 126 -10.25 24.61 2.23
CA TYR A 126 -10.92 23.32 2.08
C TYR A 126 -10.06 22.29 1.33
N THR A 127 -10.35 21.02 1.59
CA THR A 127 -9.74 19.88 0.88
C THR A 127 -10.30 19.75 -0.53
N GLY A 128 -9.49 19.33 -1.49
CA GLY A 128 -9.87 19.26 -2.90
C GLY A 128 -9.62 20.56 -3.67
N LYS A 129 -9.18 21.64 -3.01
CA LYS A 129 -8.79 22.89 -3.70
C LYS A 129 -7.53 22.69 -4.50
N TYR A 130 -7.54 23.10 -5.77
CA TYR A 130 -6.32 23.15 -6.58
C TYR A 130 -5.49 24.37 -6.20
N VAL A 131 -4.20 24.18 -6.07
CA VAL A 131 -3.21 25.21 -5.78
C VAL A 131 -2.04 25.10 -6.74
N GLU A 132 -1.53 26.24 -7.22
CA GLU A 132 -0.33 26.28 -8.04
C GLU A 132 0.91 26.46 -7.16
N LYS A 133 2.06 26.05 -7.67
CA LYS A 133 3.34 26.29 -7.00
C LYS A 133 3.52 27.78 -6.71
N GLY A 134 3.85 28.11 -5.46
CA GLY A 134 4.02 29.49 -4.99
C GLY A 134 2.75 30.20 -4.53
N THR A 135 1.56 29.59 -4.71
CA THR A 135 0.29 30.14 -4.18
C THR A 135 0.32 30.20 -2.66
N PRO A 136 -0.12 31.29 -2.02
CA PRO A 136 -0.24 31.36 -0.56
C PRO A 136 -1.26 30.34 -0.07
N LEU A 137 -0.89 29.58 0.97
CA LEU A 137 -1.73 28.56 1.61
C LEU A 137 -2.28 29.06 2.94
N ALA A 138 -1.42 29.67 3.76
CA ALA A 138 -1.75 30.16 5.09
C ALA A 138 -0.86 31.34 5.48
N GLU A 139 -1.37 32.15 6.40
CA GLU A 139 -0.59 33.13 7.16
C GLU A 139 -0.46 32.67 8.60
N ILE A 140 0.76 32.65 9.09
CA ILE A 140 1.11 32.20 10.45
C ILE A 140 1.69 33.38 11.23
N TYR A 141 1.06 33.73 12.32
CA TYR A 141 1.60 34.67 13.30
C TYR A 141 2.55 33.97 14.25
N SER A 142 3.76 34.45 14.39
CA SER A 142 4.75 33.91 15.33
C SER A 142 5.42 35.03 16.12
N PRO A 143 5.31 35.03 17.45
CA PRO A 143 6.02 35.98 18.30
C PRO A 143 7.55 35.83 18.19
N GLU A 144 8.04 34.60 18.02
CA GLU A 144 9.47 34.34 17.86
C GLU A 144 9.99 34.96 16.56
N LEU A 145 9.27 34.80 15.46
CA LEU A 145 9.61 35.42 14.18
C LEU A 145 9.68 36.94 14.30
N LEU A 146 8.71 37.55 15.01
CA LEU A 146 8.66 38.97 15.22
C LEU A 146 9.88 39.46 16.03
N SER A 147 10.22 38.75 17.11
CA SER A 147 11.41 39.06 17.95
C SER A 147 12.71 39.02 17.14
N VAL A 148 12.92 37.96 16.35
CA VAL A 148 14.12 37.78 15.52
C VAL A 148 14.22 38.86 14.45
N GLN A 149 13.10 39.24 13.81
CA GLN A 149 13.08 40.34 12.84
C GLN A 149 13.41 41.71 13.50
N LEU A 150 12.89 41.99 14.70
CA LEU A 150 13.22 43.22 15.44
C LEU A 150 14.70 43.25 15.79
N GLU A 151 15.27 42.14 16.23
CA GLU A 151 16.70 42.02 16.50
C GLU A 151 17.51 42.28 15.24
N TYR A 152 17.15 41.65 14.13
CA TYR A 152 17.76 41.86 12.80
C TYR A 152 17.78 43.36 12.39
N LEU A 153 16.61 44.00 12.45
CA LEU A 153 16.49 45.43 12.14
C LEU A 153 17.31 46.33 13.05
N ASN A 154 17.44 46.00 14.34
CA ASN A 154 18.27 46.72 15.25
C ASN A 154 19.76 46.60 14.89
N PHE A 155 20.26 45.42 14.53
CA PHE A 155 21.64 45.25 14.07
C PHE A 155 21.89 46.00 12.76
N LEU A 156 20.96 45.98 11.82
CA LEU A 156 21.08 46.78 10.59
C LEU A 156 21.14 48.30 10.82
N LYS A 157 20.42 48.83 11.83
CA LYS A 157 20.47 50.25 12.19
C LYS A 157 21.81 50.64 12.84
N TRP A 158 22.44 49.74 13.55
CA TRP A 158 23.74 49.98 14.15
C TRP A 158 24.89 49.95 13.15
N ARG A 159 24.74 49.24 12.05
CA ARG A 159 25.74 49.12 10.99
C ARG A 159 26.19 50.49 10.36
N PRO A 160 25.32 51.43 10.02
CA PRO A 160 25.74 52.73 9.49
C PRO A 160 26.39 53.66 10.50
N SER A 161 26.00 53.58 11.80
CA SER A 161 26.56 54.45 12.84
C SER A 161 28.00 54.09 13.21
N LEU A 162 28.50 52.95 12.79
CA LEU A 162 29.87 52.46 13.02
C LEU A 162 30.84 52.82 11.87
N GLY A 163 30.35 53.32 10.76
CA GLY A 163 31.16 53.80 9.60
C GLY A 163 31.94 55.07 9.86
N ILE A 164 31.74 55.75 11.00
CA ILE A 164 32.53 56.91 11.42
C ILE A 164 33.55 56.39 12.45
N ARG A 165 34.83 56.32 12.02
CA ARG A 165 36.01 56.06 12.83
C ARG A 165 35.84 56.59 14.26
N SER A 166 35.47 55.76 15.19
CA SER A 166 35.64 56.03 16.61
C SER A 166 36.07 54.75 17.29
N GLN A 167 37.34 54.59 17.52
CA GLN A 167 37.90 53.69 18.52
C GLN A 167 37.38 54.09 19.90
N ARG A 168 36.12 53.84 20.19
CA ARG A 168 35.62 53.85 21.57
C ARG A 168 35.48 52.43 22.04
N ASN A 169 36.47 52.01 22.84
CA ASN A 169 36.35 50.85 23.69
C ASN A 169 35.20 51.13 24.68
N MET A 170 34.02 50.60 24.40
CA MET A 170 32.97 50.51 25.41
C MET A 170 33.27 49.29 26.28
N GLU A 171 33.86 49.55 27.46
CA GLU A 171 33.90 48.55 28.52
C GLU A 171 32.48 48.35 29.05
N PHE A 172 31.88 47.23 28.71
CA PHE A 172 30.64 46.77 29.34
C PHE A 172 31.02 46.00 30.61
N SER A 173 30.91 46.67 31.77
CA SER A 173 31.00 46.03 33.07
C SER A 173 29.69 45.31 33.35
N LEU A 174 29.60 44.03 33.06
CA LEU A 174 28.60 43.16 33.68
C LEU A 174 29.01 42.94 35.14
N GLY A 175 28.17 43.49 36.04
CA GLY A 175 28.40 43.56 37.46
C GLY A 175 29.03 42.32 38.09
N ASP A 176 30.09 42.59 38.77
CA ASP A 176 30.72 41.98 39.90
C ASP A 176 30.24 40.57 40.30
N ARG A 177 30.92 39.55 39.77
CA ARG A 177 31.30 38.30 40.47
C ARG A 177 32.15 37.33 39.67
N THR A 178 32.48 37.55 38.41
CA THR A 178 33.27 36.55 37.64
C THR A 178 34.45 37.09 36.86
N GLY A 179 34.89 38.32 37.03
CA GLY A 179 36.18 38.81 36.49
C GLY A 179 36.41 38.64 34.99
N ILE A 180 35.41 38.33 34.18
CA ILE A 180 35.54 38.20 32.74
C ILE A 180 35.18 39.56 32.12
N VAL A 181 36.18 40.38 31.89
CA VAL A 181 36.09 41.53 31.01
C VAL A 181 36.08 41.03 29.57
N GLY A 182 34.90 40.77 29.06
CA GLY A 182 34.72 40.49 27.65
C GLY A 182 34.94 41.77 26.84
N ARG A 183 36.13 41.99 26.27
CA ARG A 183 36.31 42.95 25.19
C ARG A 183 35.53 42.48 23.98
N ILE A 184 34.30 42.90 23.82
CA ILE A 184 33.60 42.81 22.54
C ILE A 184 34.16 43.98 21.72
N THR A 185 35.15 43.70 20.90
CA THR A 185 35.56 44.61 19.82
C THR A 185 34.39 44.71 18.86
N MET A 186 33.81 45.90 18.72
CA MET A 186 32.64 46.23 17.90
C MET A 186 32.87 46.08 16.37
N TYR A 187 33.80 45.20 15.96
CA TYR A 187 34.17 44.95 14.58
C TYR A 187 33.34 43.86 13.90
N ASP A 188 32.50 43.09 14.64
CA ASP A 188 31.87 41.90 14.13
C ASP A 188 30.33 41.91 14.19
N ILE A 189 29.69 43.01 13.73
CA ILE A 189 28.23 43.02 13.59
C ILE A 189 27.81 42.23 12.33
N ASP A 190 28.64 42.23 11.28
CA ASP A 190 28.35 41.53 10.05
C ASP A 190 28.11 40.01 10.25
N PRO A 191 28.96 39.31 11.03
CA PRO A 191 28.68 37.90 11.35
C PRO A 191 27.36 37.69 12.14
N LEU A 192 26.97 38.61 13.02
CA LEU A 192 25.70 38.50 13.76
C LEU A 192 24.49 38.67 12.82
N VAL A 193 24.58 39.64 11.91
CA VAL A 193 23.57 39.86 10.86
C VAL A 193 23.44 38.62 10.00
N ASP A 194 24.57 38.01 9.61
CA ASP A 194 24.57 36.78 8.78
C ASP A 194 23.98 35.59 9.53
N VAL A 195 24.27 35.42 10.83
CA VAL A 195 23.67 34.36 11.67
C VAL A 195 22.16 34.51 11.74
N ILE A 196 21.65 35.72 11.96
CA ILE A 196 20.20 35.95 12.01
C ILE A 196 19.57 35.70 10.63
N LYS A 197 20.22 36.16 9.57
CA LYS A 197 19.77 35.93 8.20
C LYS A 197 19.72 34.43 7.89
N GLN A 198 20.72 33.67 8.33
CA GLN A 198 20.74 32.23 8.23
C GLN A 198 19.60 31.58 9.03
N LYS A 199 19.31 32.05 10.26
CA LYS A 199 18.17 31.59 11.06
C LYS A 199 16.84 31.83 10.33
N LEU A 200 16.64 33.01 9.72
CA LEU A 200 15.46 33.31 8.94
C LEU A 200 15.35 32.41 7.70
N SER A 201 16.46 32.12 7.04
CA SER A 201 16.52 31.20 5.90
C SER A 201 16.19 29.76 6.31
N LEU A 202 16.64 29.28 7.48
CA LEU A 202 16.29 27.97 8.01
C LEU A 202 14.78 27.83 8.30
N TRP A 203 14.09 28.93 8.56
CA TRP A 203 12.64 28.97 8.68
C TRP A 203 11.92 29.09 7.33
N GLU A 204 12.68 28.95 6.21
CA GLU A 204 12.18 29.05 4.83
C GLU A 204 11.55 30.41 4.49
N ILE A 205 12.00 31.47 5.16
CA ILE A 205 11.59 32.81 4.79
C ILE A 205 12.27 33.17 3.46
N PRO A 206 11.52 33.46 2.41
CA PRO A 206 12.09 33.81 1.11
C PRO A 206 12.99 35.06 1.20
N GLU A 207 14.11 35.07 0.49
CA GLU A 207 15.00 36.22 0.44
C GLU A 207 14.27 37.53 0.03
N LYS A 208 13.23 37.40 -0.78
CA LYS A 208 12.38 38.53 -1.15
C LYS A 208 11.71 39.17 0.06
N GLN A 209 11.21 38.37 1.01
CA GLN A 209 10.62 38.89 2.26
C GLN A 209 11.69 39.47 3.17
N ILE A 210 12.89 38.87 3.26
CA ILE A 210 14.00 39.43 4.03
C ILE A 210 14.39 40.79 3.48
N LYS A 211 14.53 40.97 2.16
CA LYS A 211 14.80 42.26 1.51
C LYS A 211 13.67 43.27 1.73
N GLU A 212 12.43 42.83 1.77
CA GLU A 212 11.28 43.70 2.06
C GLU A 212 11.35 44.24 3.50
N ILE A 213 11.71 43.39 4.49
CA ILE A 213 11.96 43.79 5.86
C ILE A 213 13.12 44.81 5.93
N GLU A 214 14.22 44.57 5.23
CA GLU A 214 15.37 45.49 5.12
C GLU A 214 14.97 46.85 4.56
N THR A 215 14.21 46.84 3.48
CA THR A 215 13.84 48.06 2.76
C THR A 215 12.77 48.88 3.49
N SER A 216 11.74 48.18 4.02
CA SER A 216 10.64 48.83 4.73
C SER A 216 11.03 49.28 6.16
N ASN A 217 12.12 48.71 6.69
CA ASN A 217 12.55 48.88 8.11
C ASN A 217 11.43 48.58 9.10
N LYS A 218 10.52 47.65 8.71
CA LYS A 218 9.38 47.19 9.55
C LYS A 218 9.33 45.69 9.56
N PRO A 219 9.10 45.06 10.74
CA PRO A 219 8.91 43.62 10.79
C PRO A 219 7.60 43.24 10.13
N ILE A 220 7.59 42.05 9.50
CA ILE A 220 6.38 41.43 8.95
C ILE A 220 5.73 40.63 10.08
N LYS A 221 4.43 40.91 10.34
CA LYS A 221 3.68 40.30 11.44
C LYS A 221 3.45 38.80 11.24
N THR A 222 3.17 38.41 10.00
CA THR A 222 2.79 37.05 9.63
C THR A 222 3.72 36.45 8.58
N LEU A 223 4.04 35.17 8.74
CA LEU A 223 4.72 34.39 7.71
C LEU A 223 3.69 33.83 6.74
N THR A 224 3.88 34.10 5.45
CA THR A 224 3.05 33.50 4.41
C THR A 224 3.65 32.16 3.97
N VAL A 225 3.00 31.09 4.31
CA VAL A 225 3.34 29.73 3.85
C VAL A 225 2.80 29.55 2.43
N ARG A 226 3.68 29.11 1.52
CA ARG A 226 3.35 28.94 0.09
C ARG A 226 3.45 27.49 -0.33
N SER A 227 2.68 27.11 -1.35
CA SER A 227 2.77 25.78 -1.93
C SER A 227 4.12 25.55 -2.62
N PRO A 228 4.86 24.49 -2.29
CA PRO A 228 6.10 24.12 -2.97
C PRO A 228 5.84 23.49 -4.36
N VAL A 229 4.64 22.93 -4.58
CA VAL A 229 4.23 22.22 -5.80
C VAL A 229 2.84 22.65 -6.25
N SER A 230 2.50 22.34 -7.50
CA SER A 230 1.12 22.46 -7.98
C SER A 230 0.38 21.14 -7.73
N GLY A 231 -0.88 21.20 -7.29
CA GLY A 231 -1.65 20.01 -6.99
C GLY A 231 -2.93 20.31 -6.22
N TYR A 232 -3.55 19.26 -5.71
CA TYR A 232 -4.78 19.34 -4.93
C TYR A 232 -4.48 19.20 -3.44
N VAL A 233 -5.12 20.01 -2.62
CA VAL A 233 -5.06 19.89 -1.15
C VAL A 233 -5.76 18.58 -0.76
N PHE A 234 -4.96 17.57 -0.39
CA PHE A 234 -5.45 16.25 0.00
C PHE A 234 -5.88 16.20 1.46
N GLN A 235 -5.06 16.80 2.34
CA GLN A 235 -5.38 16.91 3.77
C GLN A 235 -5.01 18.31 4.29
N LYS A 236 -5.81 18.80 5.23
CA LYS A 236 -5.61 20.08 5.92
C LYS A 236 -6.07 19.93 7.38
N PRO A 237 -5.17 19.54 8.29
CA PRO A 237 -5.51 19.34 9.70
C PRO A 237 -5.68 20.63 10.51
N VAL A 238 -5.31 21.79 9.94
CA VAL A 238 -5.30 23.08 10.63
C VAL A 238 -6.50 23.96 10.27
N PHE A 239 -6.92 24.81 11.19
CA PHE A 239 -8.00 25.81 11.03
C PHE A 239 -7.51 27.19 11.45
N ASN A 240 -8.26 28.24 11.12
CA ASN A 240 -7.97 29.59 11.62
C ASN A 240 -7.96 29.59 13.15
N GLY A 241 -6.94 30.17 13.77
CA GLY A 241 -6.75 30.19 15.20
C GLY A 241 -6.05 28.94 15.78
N THR A 242 -5.78 27.91 14.97
CA THR A 242 -5.01 26.74 15.44
C THR A 242 -3.59 27.14 15.79
N ARG A 243 -3.11 26.74 16.96
CA ARG A 243 -1.69 26.81 17.32
C ARG A 243 -0.94 25.71 16.58
N VAL A 244 0.23 26.03 16.03
CA VAL A 244 1.13 25.13 15.36
C VAL A 244 2.52 25.21 15.95
N ALA A 245 3.21 24.08 16.02
CA ALA A 245 4.57 23.94 16.51
C ALA A 245 5.51 23.47 15.39
N PRO A 246 6.83 23.65 15.52
CA PRO A 246 7.80 23.18 14.54
C PRO A 246 7.65 21.68 14.27
N GLY A 247 7.50 21.32 12.99
CA GLY A 247 7.27 19.95 12.54
C GLY A 247 5.79 19.60 12.30
N ASP A 248 4.84 20.41 12.78
CA ASP A 248 3.42 20.15 12.54
C ASP A 248 3.10 20.24 11.06
N LYS A 249 2.31 19.28 10.60
CA LYS A 249 1.75 19.23 9.26
C LYS A 249 0.60 20.22 9.12
N ILE A 250 0.69 21.08 8.11
CA ILE A 250 -0.40 22.04 7.81
C ILE A 250 -1.16 21.68 6.54
N PHE A 251 -0.48 21.15 5.52
CA PHE A 251 -1.11 20.70 4.29
C PHE A 251 -0.42 19.45 3.74
N ASP A 252 -1.20 18.56 3.15
CA ASP A 252 -0.75 17.58 2.17
C ASP A 252 -1.27 17.99 0.80
N ILE A 253 -0.38 18.12 -0.17
CA ILE A 253 -0.70 18.50 -1.55
C ILE A 253 -0.28 17.35 -2.46
N VAL A 254 -1.19 16.90 -3.31
CA VAL A 254 -0.96 15.78 -4.22
C VAL A 254 -1.16 16.20 -5.67
N ASP A 255 -0.25 15.78 -6.53
CA ASP A 255 -0.44 15.85 -7.98
C ASP A 255 -1.17 14.58 -8.45
N LEU A 256 -2.40 14.75 -8.93
CA LEU A 256 -3.28 13.67 -9.40
C LEU A 256 -3.15 13.40 -10.90
N SER A 257 -2.15 13.96 -11.59
CA SER A 257 -1.90 13.72 -13.03
C SER A 257 -1.48 12.27 -13.33
N ALA A 258 -1.01 11.55 -12.32
CA ALA A 258 -0.86 10.11 -12.28
C ALA A 258 -1.38 9.58 -10.95
N VAL A 259 -1.88 8.36 -10.98
CA VAL A 259 -2.41 7.65 -9.82
C VAL A 259 -1.94 6.21 -9.81
N TRP A 260 -1.98 5.59 -8.67
CA TRP A 260 -1.76 4.15 -8.54
C TRP A 260 -3.09 3.40 -8.53
N VAL A 261 -3.08 2.20 -9.07
CA VAL A 261 -4.11 1.20 -8.80
C VAL A 261 -3.44 0.06 -8.06
N LEU A 262 -3.93 -0.23 -6.88
CA LEU A 262 -3.49 -1.36 -6.07
C LEU A 262 -4.50 -2.47 -6.20
N ALA A 263 -4.12 -3.58 -6.81
CA ALA A 263 -4.95 -4.77 -6.98
C ALA A 263 -4.49 -5.89 -6.04
N ASP A 264 -5.43 -6.65 -5.52
CA ASP A 264 -5.18 -7.77 -4.62
C ASP A 264 -5.12 -9.07 -5.43
N ILE A 265 -3.93 -9.71 -5.48
CA ILE A 265 -3.66 -10.95 -6.20
C ILE A 265 -3.47 -12.09 -5.19
N TYR A 266 -4.08 -13.25 -5.45
CA TYR A 266 -3.95 -14.40 -4.57
C TYR A 266 -2.53 -14.96 -4.53
N GLU A 267 -2.12 -15.47 -3.36
CA GLU A 267 -0.78 -16.01 -3.11
C GLU A 267 -0.32 -17.02 -4.16
N TYR A 268 -1.22 -17.92 -4.61
CA TYR A 268 -0.89 -18.94 -5.61
C TYR A 268 -0.69 -18.40 -7.03
N GLU A 269 -1.11 -17.16 -7.33
CA GLU A 269 -0.94 -16.49 -8.63
C GLU A 269 0.32 -15.61 -8.69
N ILE A 270 0.83 -15.18 -7.52
CA ILE A 270 1.99 -14.27 -7.42
C ILE A 270 3.23 -14.76 -8.19
N PRO A 271 3.58 -16.07 -8.18
CA PRO A 271 4.77 -16.54 -8.91
C PRO A 271 4.75 -16.24 -10.41
N PHE A 272 3.56 -16.03 -10.98
CA PHE A 272 3.35 -15.74 -12.40
C PHE A 272 3.20 -14.24 -12.70
N VAL A 273 3.16 -13.39 -11.68
CA VAL A 273 3.07 -11.93 -11.85
C VAL A 273 4.46 -11.33 -11.89
N LYS A 274 4.78 -10.65 -12.98
CA LYS A 274 6.09 -10.02 -13.19
C LYS A 274 5.93 -8.54 -13.48
N ALA A 275 6.89 -7.72 -13.00
CA ALA A 275 6.95 -6.33 -13.38
C ALA A 275 7.03 -6.19 -14.93
N GLY A 276 6.32 -5.20 -15.46
CA GLY A 276 6.22 -4.94 -16.89
C GLY A 276 5.11 -5.70 -17.63
N GLN A 277 4.42 -6.67 -17.00
CA GLN A 277 3.26 -7.32 -17.59
C GLN A 277 2.14 -6.31 -17.89
N ASN A 278 1.49 -6.51 -19.03
CA ASN A 278 0.34 -5.69 -19.41
C ASN A 278 -0.89 -6.10 -18.60
N ALA A 279 -1.65 -5.08 -18.22
CA ALA A 279 -2.95 -5.22 -17.59
C ALA A 279 -3.94 -4.23 -18.22
N LYS A 280 -5.19 -4.59 -18.15
CA LYS A 280 -6.31 -3.78 -18.58
C LYS A 280 -7.11 -3.40 -17.34
N ILE A 281 -7.29 -2.11 -17.14
CA ILE A 281 -8.00 -1.59 -15.98
C ILE A 281 -9.27 -0.90 -16.46
N THR A 282 -10.40 -1.25 -15.85
CA THR A 282 -11.69 -0.64 -16.09
C THR A 282 -12.27 -0.13 -14.79
N LEU A 283 -13.01 0.96 -14.85
CA LEU A 283 -13.68 1.52 -13.68
C LEU A 283 -15.16 1.15 -13.75
N SER A 284 -15.71 0.70 -12.65
CA SER A 284 -17.16 0.44 -12.55
C SER A 284 -17.99 1.69 -12.90
N TYR A 285 -17.43 2.89 -12.70
CA TYR A 285 -18.05 4.16 -13.03
C TYR A 285 -17.97 4.52 -14.53
N TYR A 286 -16.93 4.01 -15.24
CA TYR A 286 -16.74 4.21 -16.70
C TYR A 286 -16.50 2.88 -17.38
N PRO A 287 -17.53 1.99 -17.52
CA PRO A 287 -17.33 0.62 -17.99
C PRO A 287 -16.90 0.50 -19.45
N SER A 288 -17.11 1.54 -20.24
CA SER A 288 -16.67 1.59 -21.65
C SER A 288 -15.27 2.17 -21.85
N LYS A 289 -14.63 2.70 -20.79
CA LYS A 289 -13.28 3.25 -20.90
C LYS A 289 -12.26 2.32 -20.27
N GLU A 290 -11.32 1.86 -21.09
CA GLU A 290 -10.23 1.00 -20.70
C GLU A 290 -8.97 1.82 -20.48
N PHE A 291 -8.27 1.55 -19.41
CA PHE A 291 -7.00 2.17 -19.09
C PHE A 291 -5.91 1.10 -19.20
N PRO A 292 -5.09 1.14 -20.26
CA PRO A 292 -3.95 0.23 -20.37
C PRO A 292 -2.94 0.55 -19.27
N ALA A 293 -2.50 -0.48 -18.59
CA ALA A 293 -1.54 -0.35 -17.50
C ALA A 293 -0.50 -1.46 -17.58
N LYS A 294 0.58 -1.29 -16.82
CA LYS A 294 1.61 -2.31 -16.63
C LYS A 294 1.84 -2.52 -15.14
N VAL A 295 2.13 -3.75 -14.77
CA VAL A 295 2.61 -4.06 -13.43
C VAL A 295 3.89 -3.28 -13.18
N ASP A 296 3.86 -2.38 -12.22
CA ASP A 296 5.00 -1.58 -11.81
C ASP A 296 5.74 -2.29 -10.66
N PHE A 297 5.01 -2.70 -9.63
CA PHE A 297 5.59 -3.29 -8.44
C PHE A 297 4.67 -4.35 -7.81
N VAL A 298 5.28 -5.43 -7.33
CA VAL A 298 4.60 -6.47 -6.52
C VAL A 298 5.08 -6.30 -5.07
N TYR A 299 4.16 -6.03 -4.16
CA TYR A 299 4.52 -5.85 -2.75
C TYR A 299 4.98 -7.18 -2.14
N PRO A 300 6.08 -7.16 -1.36
CA PRO A 300 6.65 -8.39 -0.78
C PRO A 300 5.89 -8.92 0.44
N SER A 301 4.82 -8.24 0.84
CA SER A 301 4.01 -8.61 2.00
C SER A 301 2.65 -9.15 1.57
N LEU A 302 2.19 -10.17 2.29
CA LEU A 302 0.85 -10.74 2.14
C LEU A 302 -0.10 -10.17 3.20
N SER A 303 -1.34 -9.94 2.80
CA SER A 303 -2.43 -9.69 3.74
C SER A 303 -2.77 -10.99 4.47
N GLY A 304 -2.65 -11.01 5.79
CA GLY A 304 -2.95 -12.20 6.59
C GLY A 304 -4.42 -12.62 6.56
N GLN A 305 -5.34 -11.69 6.29
CA GLN A 305 -6.78 -11.95 6.26
C GLN A 305 -7.23 -12.57 4.94
N THR A 306 -6.75 -12.03 3.82
CA THR A 306 -7.19 -12.40 2.46
C THR A 306 -6.21 -13.33 1.75
N ARG A 307 -4.99 -13.50 2.27
CA ARG A 307 -3.87 -14.21 1.62
C ARG A 307 -3.61 -13.69 0.22
N THR A 308 -3.65 -12.37 0.07
CA THR A 308 -3.36 -11.69 -1.19
C THR A 308 -2.14 -10.81 -1.05
N ALA A 309 -1.37 -10.65 -2.11
CA ALA A 309 -0.36 -9.61 -2.26
C ALA A 309 -0.94 -8.44 -3.04
N LYS A 310 -0.47 -7.24 -2.75
CA LYS A 310 -0.81 -6.06 -3.53
C LYS A 310 0.09 -5.96 -4.75
N VAL A 311 -0.51 -5.70 -5.89
CA VAL A 311 0.18 -5.38 -7.13
C VAL A 311 -0.15 -3.96 -7.54
N ARG A 312 0.89 -3.16 -7.78
CA ARG A 312 0.78 -1.76 -8.13
C ARG A 312 0.84 -1.56 -9.64
N PHE A 313 -0.06 -0.74 -10.12
CA PHE A 313 -0.10 -0.24 -11.49
C PHE A 313 -0.04 1.28 -11.45
N VAL A 314 0.79 1.88 -12.30
CA VAL A 314 0.87 3.34 -12.46
C VAL A 314 0.07 3.74 -13.69
N ILE A 315 -0.87 4.67 -13.51
CA ILE A 315 -1.77 5.09 -14.57
C ILE A 315 -1.70 6.61 -14.74
N SER A 316 -1.51 7.06 -15.97
CA SER A 316 -1.61 8.47 -16.31
C SER A 316 -3.06 8.94 -16.24
N ASN A 317 -3.29 10.10 -15.58
CA ASN A 317 -4.63 10.62 -15.29
C ASN A 317 -4.75 12.12 -15.66
N PRO A 318 -4.48 12.49 -16.92
CA PRO A 318 -4.50 13.92 -17.33
C PRO A 318 -5.88 14.54 -17.21
N ASP A 319 -6.94 13.76 -17.44
CA ASP A 319 -8.33 14.21 -17.38
C ASP A 319 -8.93 14.16 -15.97
N LEU A 320 -8.15 13.72 -14.94
CA LEU A 320 -8.58 13.57 -13.55
C LEU A 320 -9.83 12.67 -13.37
N LEU A 321 -10.02 11.71 -14.27
CA LEU A 321 -11.12 10.77 -14.24
C LEU A 321 -10.96 9.74 -13.13
N LEU A 322 -9.72 9.32 -12.88
CA LEU A 322 -9.35 8.40 -11.81
C LEU A 322 -9.21 9.18 -10.51
N LYS A 323 -10.17 9.00 -9.62
CA LYS A 323 -10.13 9.66 -8.29
C LYS A 323 -9.70 8.64 -7.24
N PRO A 324 -8.87 9.05 -6.27
CA PRO A 324 -8.52 8.19 -5.14
C PRO A 324 -9.76 7.58 -4.48
N GLN A 325 -9.63 6.34 -4.03
CA GLN A 325 -10.66 5.50 -3.43
C GLN A 325 -11.71 4.93 -4.39
N MET A 326 -11.64 5.18 -5.71
CA MET A 326 -12.46 4.47 -6.69
C MET A 326 -12.05 3.01 -6.79
N PHE A 327 -13.04 2.12 -7.00
CA PHE A 327 -12.80 0.73 -7.33
C PHE A 327 -12.56 0.57 -8.83
N ALA A 328 -11.66 -0.33 -9.16
CA ALA A 328 -11.30 -0.66 -10.52
C ALA A 328 -11.24 -2.19 -10.69
N ASP A 329 -11.72 -2.67 -11.82
CA ASP A 329 -11.55 -4.05 -12.24
C ASP A 329 -10.24 -4.16 -13.01
N VAL A 330 -9.39 -5.06 -12.60
CA VAL A 330 -8.06 -5.30 -13.19
C VAL A 330 -8.07 -6.67 -13.85
N GLU A 331 -7.78 -6.69 -15.13
CA GLU A 331 -7.64 -7.90 -15.93
C GLU A 331 -6.19 -8.00 -16.43
N MET A 332 -5.54 -9.13 -16.19
CA MET A 332 -4.18 -9.38 -16.63
C MET A 332 -4.01 -10.83 -17.08
N ASP A 333 -3.15 -11.05 -18.07
CA ASP A 333 -2.81 -12.38 -18.57
C ASP A 333 -1.53 -12.87 -17.89
N LEU A 334 -1.66 -13.96 -17.14
CA LEU A 334 -0.53 -14.66 -16.53
C LEU A 334 0.00 -15.70 -17.51
N ASP A 335 1.31 -15.69 -17.74
CA ASP A 335 2.00 -16.69 -18.52
C ASP A 335 2.44 -17.85 -17.59
N LEU A 336 1.77 -18.96 -17.71
CA LEU A 336 2.07 -20.17 -16.93
C LEU A 336 3.24 -20.98 -17.53
N GLY A 337 3.76 -20.55 -18.69
CA GLY A 337 4.81 -21.24 -19.43
C GLY A 337 4.27 -22.39 -20.26
N GLU A 338 5.20 -23.21 -20.80
CA GLU A 338 4.84 -24.40 -21.59
C GLU A 338 4.32 -25.50 -20.67
N ARG A 339 3.07 -25.91 -20.89
CA ARG A 339 2.38 -26.94 -20.11
C ARG A 339 1.70 -27.95 -21.01
N LEU A 340 1.68 -29.22 -20.58
CA LEU A 340 0.85 -30.21 -21.22
C LEU A 340 -0.60 -29.86 -20.95
N ALA A 341 -1.35 -29.54 -22.00
CA ALA A 341 -2.72 -29.08 -21.87
C ALA A 341 -3.66 -29.85 -22.79
N ILE A 342 -4.90 -29.96 -22.34
CA ILE A 342 -6.01 -30.59 -23.03
C ILE A 342 -7.25 -29.71 -22.92
N PRO A 343 -8.20 -29.81 -23.85
CA PRO A 343 -9.48 -29.11 -23.72
C PRO A 343 -10.24 -29.55 -22.46
N GLU A 344 -10.86 -28.62 -21.77
CA GLU A 344 -11.66 -28.91 -20.55
C GLU A 344 -12.79 -29.92 -20.87
N SER A 345 -13.35 -29.86 -22.09
CA SER A 345 -14.37 -30.81 -22.55
C SER A 345 -13.92 -32.27 -22.66
N ALA A 346 -12.60 -32.52 -22.61
CA ALA A 346 -12.04 -33.87 -22.63
C ALA A 346 -12.00 -34.52 -21.24
N ILE A 347 -12.26 -33.78 -20.20
CA ILE A 347 -12.17 -34.23 -18.79
C ILE A 347 -13.56 -34.62 -18.31
N LEU A 348 -13.69 -35.84 -17.83
CA LEU A 348 -14.85 -36.28 -17.08
C LEU A 348 -14.55 -36.18 -15.59
N ASP A 349 -15.19 -35.22 -14.91
CA ASP A 349 -15.10 -35.07 -13.48
C ASP A 349 -16.23 -35.83 -12.78
N THR A 350 -15.91 -36.92 -12.09
CA THR A 350 -16.89 -37.75 -11.36
C THR A 350 -17.06 -37.30 -9.90
N GLY A 351 -16.41 -36.18 -9.50
CA GLY A 351 -16.37 -35.71 -8.11
C GLY A 351 -15.33 -36.43 -7.24
N LYS A 352 -15.09 -37.71 -7.48
CA LYS A 352 -14.05 -38.49 -6.77
C LYS A 352 -12.73 -38.53 -7.56
N ARG A 353 -12.80 -38.65 -8.85
CA ARG A 353 -11.65 -38.76 -9.75
C ARG A 353 -11.92 -38.06 -11.08
N ARG A 354 -10.84 -37.61 -11.74
CA ARG A 354 -10.88 -37.00 -13.07
C ARG A 354 -10.32 -37.99 -14.05
N ILE A 355 -11.09 -38.26 -15.10
CA ILE A 355 -10.81 -39.30 -16.08
C ILE A 355 -10.78 -38.68 -17.48
N VAL A 356 -9.87 -39.14 -18.31
CA VAL A 356 -9.82 -38.88 -19.76
C VAL A 356 -9.88 -40.21 -20.48
N TYR A 357 -10.47 -40.22 -21.65
CA TYR A 357 -10.51 -41.39 -22.54
C TYR A 357 -9.44 -41.25 -23.60
N VAL A 358 -8.39 -42.07 -23.50
CA VAL A 358 -7.28 -42.11 -24.45
C VAL A 358 -7.65 -43.01 -25.59
N ASP A 359 -7.49 -42.56 -26.82
CA ASP A 359 -7.72 -43.33 -28.06
C ASP A 359 -6.56 -44.34 -28.24
N ALA A 360 -6.84 -45.60 -28.02
CA ALA A 360 -5.89 -46.70 -28.20
C ALA A 360 -5.81 -47.20 -29.64
N GLY A 361 -6.62 -46.64 -30.56
CA GLY A 361 -6.76 -47.08 -31.94
C GLY A 361 -7.85 -48.14 -32.10
N ASP A 362 -8.18 -48.43 -33.33
CA ASP A 362 -9.14 -49.46 -33.76
C ASP A 362 -10.53 -49.38 -33.08
N GLY A 363 -10.89 -48.22 -32.55
CA GLY A 363 -12.16 -48.00 -31.88
C GLY A 363 -12.14 -48.25 -30.38
N PHE A 364 -10.98 -48.46 -29.81
CA PHE A 364 -10.82 -48.65 -28.37
C PHE A 364 -10.44 -47.37 -27.66
N PHE A 365 -11.10 -47.10 -26.53
CA PHE A 365 -10.79 -45.98 -25.63
C PHE A 365 -10.42 -46.51 -24.27
N SER A 366 -9.25 -46.10 -23.74
CA SER A 366 -8.78 -46.44 -22.42
C SER A 366 -9.12 -45.33 -21.41
N ALA A 367 -9.86 -45.68 -20.37
CA ALA A 367 -10.17 -44.77 -19.29
C ALA A 367 -8.95 -44.59 -18.39
N ARG A 368 -8.40 -43.38 -18.36
CA ARG A 368 -7.19 -43.08 -17.57
C ARG A 368 -7.44 -41.94 -16.59
N GLN A 369 -7.06 -42.17 -15.36
CA GLN A 369 -7.12 -41.11 -14.32
C GLN A 369 -6.02 -40.08 -14.57
N VAL A 370 -6.40 -38.79 -14.47
CA VAL A 370 -5.47 -37.69 -14.65
C VAL A 370 -5.49 -36.76 -13.41
N ARG A 371 -4.34 -36.18 -13.13
CA ARG A 371 -4.24 -35.09 -12.20
C ARG A 371 -4.10 -33.79 -12.98
N ILE A 372 -5.06 -32.90 -12.82
CA ILE A 372 -5.09 -31.62 -13.48
C ILE A 372 -4.46 -30.55 -12.62
N GLY A 373 -3.88 -29.54 -13.26
CA GLY A 373 -3.32 -28.32 -12.68
C GLY A 373 -4.21 -27.11 -12.94
N ASP A 374 -3.56 -26.04 -13.41
CA ASP A 374 -4.23 -24.79 -13.70
C ASP A 374 -5.18 -24.88 -14.89
N ARG A 375 -6.26 -24.09 -14.79
CA ARG A 375 -7.22 -23.90 -15.88
C ARG A 375 -6.95 -22.55 -16.54
N ALA A 376 -6.92 -22.54 -17.85
CA ALA A 376 -6.70 -21.33 -18.63
C ALA A 376 -7.64 -21.34 -19.85
N ASP A 377 -8.59 -20.43 -19.83
CA ASP A 377 -9.68 -20.34 -20.82
C ASP A 377 -10.43 -21.69 -20.99
N SER A 378 -10.29 -22.32 -22.16
CA SER A 378 -10.90 -23.61 -22.48
C SER A 378 -9.94 -24.79 -22.34
N MET A 379 -8.71 -24.55 -21.90
CA MET A 379 -7.66 -25.55 -21.76
C MET A 379 -7.36 -25.81 -20.29
N VAL A 380 -6.94 -27.04 -19.96
CA VAL A 380 -6.58 -27.46 -18.62
C VAL A 380 -5.21 -28.13 -18.64
N GLU A 381 -4.34 -27.71 -17.71
CA GLU A 381 -3.05 -28.35 -17.50
C GLU A 381 -3.23 -29.80 -17.02
N VAL A 382 -2.46 -30.71 -17.56
CA VAL A 382 -2.34 -32.08 -17.05
C VAL A 382 -0.98 -32.27 -16.39
N VAL A 383 -1.00 -32.42 -15.07
CA VAL A 383 0.21 -32.60 -14.26
C VAL A 383 0.73 -34.04 -14.35
N SER A 384 -0.18 -35.03 -14.42
CA SER A 384 0.17 -36.43 -14.53
C SER A 384 -0.99 -37.25 -15.13
N GLY A 385 -0.68 -38.38 -15.71
CA GLY A 385 -1.64 -39.32 -16.31
C GLY A 385 -1.66 -39.35 -17.82
N LEU A 386 -1.08 -38.34 -18.53
CA LEU A 386 -0.96 -38.29 -19.97
C LEU A 386 0.45 -37.98 -20.43
N LYS A 387 0.78 -38.39 -21.63
CA LYS A 387 2.03 -38.06 -22.33
C LYS A 387 1.74 -37.11 -23.48
N PRO A 388 2.68 -36.24 -23.84
CA PRO A 388 2.57 -35.40 -25.03
C PRO A 388 2.35 -36.26 -26.29
N GLY A 389 1.37 -35.87 -27.13
CA GLY A 389 1.03 -36.57 -28.38
C GLY A 389 -0.03 -37.67 -28.25
N GLU A 390 -0.42 -38.10 -27.05
CA GLU A 390 -1.53 -39.03 -26.87
C GLU A 390 -2.84 -38.41 -27.35
N LYS A 391 -3.59 -39.16 -28.14
CA LYS A 391 -4.92 -38.72 -28.59
C LYS A 391 -5.97 -39.05 -27.53
N ILE A 392 -6.81 -38.08 -27.23
CA ILE A 392 -7.89 -38.21 -26.25
C ILE A 392 -9.22 -37.79 -26.85
N ALA A 393 -10.31 -38.37 -26.39
CA ALA A 393 -11.65 -37.91 -26.73
C ALA A 393 -11.90 -36.50 -26.18
N SER A 394 -12.22 -35.54 -27.05
CA SER A 394 -12.49 -34.13 -26.67
C SER A 394 -13.98 -33.79 -26.67
N SER A 395 -14.81 -34.67 -27.18
CA SER A 395 -16.28 -34.55 -27.18
C SER A 395 -16.95 -35.88 -26.89
N ALA A 396 -18.20 -35.84 -26.46
CA ALA A 396 -19.00 -37.00 -26.11
C ALA A 396 -18.43 -37.93 -25.02
N VAL A 397 -17.54 -37.40 -24.18
CA VAL A 397 -16.84 -38.14 -23.11
C VAL A 397 -17.84 -38.84 -22.18
N PHE A 398 -18.95 -38.18 -21.84
CA PHE A 398 -20.03 -38.77 -21.05
C PHE A 398 -20.70 -39.95 -21.71
N LEU A 399 -20.83 -39.95 -23.04
CA LEU A 399 -21.42 -41.09 -23.77
C LEU A 399 -20.47 -42.29 -23.77
N ILE A 400 -19.16 -42.07 -23.88
CA ILE A 400 -18.15 -43.12 -23.76
C ILE A 400 -18.19 -43.71 -22.35
N ASP A 401 -18.28 -42.88 -21.31
CA ASP A 401 -18.39 -43.32 -19.91
C ASP A 401 -19.67 -44.15 -19.67
N SER A 402 -20.79 -43.73 -20.26
CA SER A 402 -22.04 -44.44 -20.15
C SER A 402 -21.98 -45.83 -20.84
N GLU A 403 -21.35 -45.93 -22.00
CA GLU A 403 -21.11 -47.23 -22.68
C GLU A 403 -20.16 -48.12 -21.87
N ALA A 404 -19.12 -47.50 -21.25
CA ALA A 404 -18.19 -48.19 -20.36
C ALA A 404 -18.90 -48.81 -19.13
N LYS A 405 -19.80 -48.07 -18.50
CA LYS A 405 -20.60 -48.54 -17.36
C LYS A 405 -21.60 -49.60 -17.75
N LEU A 406 -22.25 -49.46 -18.90
CA LEU A 406 -23.20 -50.49 -19.39
C LEU A 406 -22.52 -51.84 -19.68
N ARG A 407 -21.25 -51.81 -20.09
CA ARG A 407 -20.46 -53.04 -20.30
C ARG A 407 -19.79 -53.56 -19.04
N GLY A 408 -20.01 -52.94 -17.87
CA GLY A 408 -19.42 -53.31 -16.62
C GLY A 408 -17.91 -53.10 -16.52
N VAL A 409 -17.37 -52.25 -17.35
CA VAL A 409 -15.95 -52.02 -17.55
C VAL A 409 -15.43 -50.95 -16.56
N VAL A 410 -16.30 -50.04 -16.06
CA VAL A 410 -15.98 -49.00 -15.08
C VAL A 410 -17.03 -49.01 -13.97
N GLN A 411 -16.61 -49.10 -12.73
CA GLN A 411 -17.46 -48.95 -11.50
C GLN A 411 -17.35 -47.53 -10.93
#